data_43d58169493b4581a9a41c8ca5b72995
#
_entry.id   43d58169493b4581a9a41c8ca5b72995
#
_cell.length_a   1.000
_cell.length_b   1.000
_cell.length_c   1.000
_cell.angle_alpha   90.00
_cell.angle_beta   90.00
_cell.angle_gamma   90.00
#
_symmetry.space_group_name_H-M   'P 1'
#
loop_
_entity.id
_entity.type
_entity.pdbx_description
1 polymer ?
#
loop_
_entity_poly.entity_id
_entity_poly.type
_entity_poly.pdbx_seq_one_letter_code
_entity_poly.pdbx_strand_id
1 'polypeptide(L)'
;YRFFDLERKIRLIRAITEASNRCAPRVWVTETNWPLLDTKPYTPNSGLPRSTVDEATQAKYLTDYYRIAYQTGLIERVYWWQLINPGYGLVDHRHGVIRKMPSFNAFAKLLAGGVLQD
;
A
#
# COMPACT_ATOMS: atom_id res chain seq x y z
N TYR A 1 -1.55 4.30 -11.98
CA TYR A 1 -0.93 4.82 -10.76
C TYR A 1 0.59 4.75 -10.92
N ARG A 2 1.24 5.88 -10.93
CA ARG A 2 2.70 5.94 -11.06
C ARG A 2 3.32 5.94 -9.67
N PHE A 3 4.00 4.88 -9.31
CA PHE A 3 4.72 4.77 -8.02
C PHE A 3 5.78 5.88 -7.81
N PHE A 4 6.22 6.52 -8.89
CA PHE A 4 7.09 7.70 -8.85
C PHE A 4 6.52 8.87 -8.04
N ASP A 5 5.20 8.95 -7.90
CA ASP A 5 4.56 9.98 -7.09
C ASP A 5 4.83 9.81 -5.59
N LEU A 6 5.06 8.59 -5.11
CA LEU A 6 5.39 8.35 -3.71
C LEU A 6 6.72 9.03 -3.35
N GLU A 7 7.78 8.70 -4.07
CA GLU A 7 9.11 9.27 -3.81
C GLU A 7 9.09 10.80 -3.94
N ARG A 8 8.45 11.32 -4.98
CA ARG A 8 8.33 12.77 -5.20
C ARG A 8 7.61 13.47 -4.05
N LYS A 9 6.50 12.92 -3.58
CA LYS A 9 5.74 13.47 -2.45
C LYS A 9 6.56 13.46 -1.16
N ILE A 10 7.26 12.37 -0.89
CA ILE A 10 8.11 12.24 0.30
C ILE A 10 9.26 13.25 0.27
N ARG A 11 9.92 13.40 -0.86
CA ARG A 11 10.99 14.40 -1.04
C ARG A 11 10.46 15.83 -0.87
N LEU A 12 9.26 16.13 -1.36
CA LEU A 12 8.62 17.44 -1.18
C LEU A 12 8.30 17.70 0.29
N ILE A 13 7.69 16.77 0.99
CA ILE A 13 7.40 16.88 2.43
C ILE A 13 8.69 17.16 3.20
N ARG A 14 9.74 16.43 2.90
CA ARG A 14 11.04 16.59 3.53
C ARG A 14 11.62 17.99 3.27
N ALA A 15 11.61 18.45 2.02
CA ALA A 15 12.10 19.76 1.66
C ALA A 15 11.36 20.90 2.38
N ILE A 16 10.03 20.81 2.48
CA ILE A 16 9.22 21.77 3.22
C ILE A 16 9.59 21.78 4.71
N THR A 17 9.80 20.61 5.30
CA THR A 17 10.13 20.48 6.72
C THR A 17 11.54 21.01 7.02
N GLU A 18 12.51 20.72 6.16
CA GLU A 18 13.87 21.22 6.26
C GLU A 18 13.91 22.75 6.10
N ALA A 19 13.14 23.30 5.16
CA ALA A 19 13.02 24.76 4.97
C ALA A 19 12.41 25.48 6.20
N SER A 20 11.66 24.78 7.03
CA SER A 20 11.08 25.29 8.28
C SER A 20 12.04 25.17 9.48
N ASN A 21 13.32 24.94 9.27
CA ASN A 21 14.35 24.73 10.30
C ASN A 21 14.02 23.62 11.32
N ARG A 22 13.25 22.64 10.90
CA ARG A 22 12.95 21.45 11.70
C ARG A 22 13.84 20.28 11.27
N CYS A 23 14.13 19.40 12.20
CA CYS A 23 14.82 18.14 11.87
C CYS A 23 14.06 17.40 10.76
N ALA A 24 14.81 16.74 9.87
CA ALA A 24 14.22 15.92 8.81
C ALA A 24 13.21 14.93 9.40
N PRO A 25 11.93 14.98 9.00
CA PRO A 25 10.91 14.14 9.60
C PRO A 25 11.10 12.69 9.20
N ARG A 26 10.82 11.81 10.13
CA ARG A 26 10.58 10.40 9.81
C ARG A 26 9.18 10.30 9.23
N VAL A 27 9.06 9.77 8.02
CA VAL A 27 7.78 9.68 7.32
C VAL A 27 7.15 8.32 7.56
N TRP A 28 5.89 8.34 7.95
CA TRP A 28 5.05 7.15 8.04
C TRP A 28 3.95 7.24 6.99
N VAL A 29 3.79 6.18 6.20
CA VAL A 29 2.64 5.98 5.33
C VAL A 29 1.60 5.22 6.14
N THR A 30 0.59 5.91 6.61
CA THR A 30 -0.42 5.36 7.55
C THR A 30 -1.44 4.47 6.87
N GLU A 31 -1.67 4.66 5.57
CA GLU A 31 -2.60 3.85 4.79
C GLU A 31 -2.14 3.75 3.34
N THR A 32 -2.12 2.54 2.81
CA THR A 32 -1.95 2.29 1.38
C THR A 32 -2.70 1.04 0.95
N ASN A 33 -3.39 1.08 -0.18
CA ASN A 33 -4.04 -0.07 -0.82
C ASN A 33 -4.56 0.30 -2.21
N TRP A 34 -5.00 -0.72 -2.96
CA TRP A 34 -5.74 -0.63 -4.23
C TRP A 34 -6.99 -1.48 -4.14
N PRO A 35 -8.20 -0.93 -4.38
CA PRO A 35 -9.43 -1.68 -4.29
C PRO A 35 -9.53 -2.74 -5.40
N LEU A 36 -10.08 -3.89 -5.06
CA LEU A 36 -10.33 -4.96 -6.00
C LEU A 36 -11.57 -4.70 -6.87
N LEU A 37 -11.54 -5.22 -8.10
CA LEU A 37 -12.57 -5.04 -9.12
C LEU A 37 -13.98 -5.51 -8.71
N ASP A 38 -14.11 -6.53 -7.91
CA ASP A 38 -15.41 -7.17 -7.63
C ASP A 38 -15.75 -7.19 -6.14
N THR A 39 -15.95 -6.00 -5.60
CA THR A 39 -16.30 -5.84 -4.19
C THR A 39 -17.70 -5.26 -4.02
N LYS A 40 -18.72 -6.05 -4.35
CA LYS A 40 -20.08 -5.71 -3.91
C LYS A 40 -20.24 -6.03 -2.42
N PRO A 41 -20.85 -5.16 -1.63
CA PRO A 41 -21.64 -3.97 -2.00
C PRO A 41 -20.95 -2.62 -1.70
N TYR A 42 -19.72 -2.40 -2.14
CA TYR A 42 -19.09 -1.12 -1.89
C TYR A 42 -19.45 -0.10 -2.98
N THR A 43 -20.49 0.68 -2.75
CA THR A 43 -20.78 1.89 -3.53
C THR A 43 -19.94 3.04 -2.98
N PRO A 44 -19.00 3.59 -3.72
CA PRO A 44 -18.26 4.75 -3.26
C PRO A 44 -19.18 5.97 -3.20
N ASN A 45 -19.32 6.56 -2.02
CA ASN A 45 -20.08 7.80 -1.81
C ASN A 45 -19.39 9.05 -2.44
N SER A 46 -18.28 8.88 -3.14
CA SER A 46 -17.46 10.02 -3.58
C SER A 46 -17.63 10.43 -5.04
N GLY A 47 -18.43 9.73 -5.84
CA GLY A 47 -18.62 10.06 -7.26
C GLY A 47 -17.37 10.03 -8.14
N LEU A 48 -16.19 9.80 -7.60
CA LEU A 48 -14.95 9.72 -8.34
C LEU A 48 -14.71 8.29 -8.83
N PRO A 49 -14.29 8.10 -10.11
CA PRO A 49 -13.92 6.80 -10.61
C PRO A 49 -12.72 6.28 -9.81
N ARG A 50 -12.89 5.16 -9.12
CA ARG A 50 -11.78 4.46 -8.46
C ARG A 50 -11.11 3.56 -9.47
N SER A 51 -9.81 3.65 -9.57
CA SER A 51 -9.01 2.66 -10.28
C SER A 51 -9.01 1.37 -9.44
N THR A 52 -9.80 0.41 -9.86
CA THR A 52 -9.82 -0.93 -9.28
C THR A 52 -8.83 -1.83 -10.01
N VAL A 53 -8.33 -2.84 -9.33
CA VAL A 53 -7.35 -3.80 -9.87
C VAL A 53 -7.80 -5.24 -9.59
N ASP A 54 -7.24 -6.20 -10.32
CA ASP A 54 -7.40 -7.61 -9.97
C ASP A 54 -6.49 -8.03 -8.80
N GLU A 55 -6.71 -9.21 -8.26
CA GLU A 55 -5.98 -9.72 -7.10
C GLU A 55 -4.46 -9.85 -7.35
N ALA A 56 -4.08 -10.27 -8.54
CA ALA A 56 -2.67 -10.43 -8.91
C ALA A 56 -1.98 -9.07 -9.01
N THR A 57 -2.65 -8.10 -9.62
CA THR A 57 -2.18 -6.71 -9.72
C THR A 57 -2.08 -6.06 -8.36
N GLN A 58 -3.05 -6.29 -7.44
CA GLN A 58 -2.99 -5.78 -6.07
C GLN A 58 -1.75 -6.33 -5.34
N ALA A 59 -1.49 -7.63 -5.45
CA ALA A 59 -0.31 -8.28 -4.85
C ALA A 59 1.00 -7.71 -5.43
N LYS A 60 1.06 -7.52 -6.74
CA LYS A 60 2.21 -6.89 -7.40
C LYS A 60 2.41 -5.46 -6.92
N TYR A 61 1.36 -4.66 -6.85
CA TYR A 61 1.44 -3.27 -6.40
C TYR A 61 1.85 -3.15 -4.94
N LEU A 62 1.38 -4.06 -4.08
CA LEU A 62 1.86 -4.16 -2.71
C LEU A 62 3.38 -4.34 -2.68
N THR A 63 3.89 -5.33 -3.41
CA THR A 63 5.33 -5.63 -3.47
C THR A 63 6.13 -4.42 -3.97
N ASP A 64 5.70 -3.84 -5.09
CA ASP A 64 6.40 -2.70 -5.70
C ASP A 64 6.39 -1.47 -4.79
N TYR A 65 5.27 -1.20 -4.12
CA TYR A 65 5.14 -0.07 -3.21
C TYR A 65 6.09 -0.18 -2.01
N TYR A 66 6.12 -1.34 -1.35
CA TYR A 66 7.03 -1.58 -0.23
C TYR A 66 8.50 -1.53 -0.64
N ARG A 67 8.82 -2.08 -1.83
CA ARG A 67 10.18 -1.99 -2.38
C ARG A 67 10.61 -0.54 -2.60
N ILE A 68 9.78 0.27 -3.24
CA ILE A 68 10.07 1.68 -3.48
C ILE A 68 10.18 2.44 -2.17
N ALA A 69 9.26 2.22 -1.23
CA ALA A 69 9.31 2.83 0.09
C ALA A 69 10.64 2.54 0.81
N TYR A 70 11.08 1.29 0.77
CA TYR A 70 12.36 0.87 1.34
C TYR A 70 13.55 1.52 0.62
N GLN A 71 13.56 1.51 -0.72
CA GLN A 71 14.65 2.06 -1.52
C GLN A 71 14.82 3.57 -1.37
N THR A 72 13.77 4.31 -1.03
CA THR A 72 13.89 5.76 -0.79
C THR A 72 14.76 6.09 0.43
N GLY A 73 14.84 5.19 1.41
CA GLY A 73 15.47 5.44 2.70
C GLY A 73 14.85 6.56 3.53
N LEU A 74 13.69 7.10 3.09
CA LEU A 74 13.01 8.26 3.68
C LEU A 74 11.75 7.88 4.46
N ILE A 75 11.25 6.66 4.27
CA ILE A 75 10.04 6.15 4.88
C ILE A 75 10.42 5.17 5.99
N GLU A 76 9.97 5.44 7.19
CA GLU A 76 10.25 4.59 8.35
C GLU A 76 9.26 3.45 8.47
N ARG A 77 7.98 3.71 8.16
CA ARG A 77 6.89 2.74 8.29
C ARG A 77 5.89 2.86 7.16
N VAL A 78 5.38 1.70 6.72
CA VAL A 78 4.27 1.60 5.77
C VAL A 78 3.23 0.65 6.35
N TYR A 79 1.98 1.08 6.40
CA TYR A 79 0.86 0.29 6.88
C TYR A 79 -0.06 -0.05 5.71
N TRP A 80 -0.30 -1.33 5.53
CA TRP A 80 -1.29 -1.80 4.56
C TRP A 80 -2.70 -1.70 5.13
N TRP A 81 -3.58 -1.07 4.41
CA TRP A 81 -5.00 -0.98 4.74
C TRP A 81 -5.79 -2.04 4.00
N GLN A 82 -6.26 -3.13 4.59
CA GLN A 82 -6.13 -3.60 5.97
C GLN A 82 -6.06 -5.14 6.00
N LEU A 83 -6.11 -5.75 7.19
CA LEU A 83 -6.00 -7.21 7.31
C LEU A 83 -7.25 -7.92 6.79
N ILE A 84 -8.43 -7.53 7.26
CA ILE A 84 -9.71 -8.17 6.93
C ILE A 84 -10.68 -7.12 6.40
N ASN A 85 -10.99 -7.18 5.13
CA ASN A 85 -12.00 -6.33 4.51
C ASN A 85 -12.32 -6.83 3.09
N PRO A 86 -13.60 -6.96 2.71
CA PRO A 86 -13.95 -7.24 1.32
C PRO A 86 -13.38 -6.16 0.38
N GLY A 87 -12.53 -6.56 -0.56
CA GLY A 87 -11.96 -5.67 -1.58
C GLY A 87 -10.70 -4.91 -1.22
N TYR A 88 -10.28 -4.92 0.04
CA TYR A 88 -9.05 -4.28 0.49
C TYR A 88 -8.16 -5.20 1.33
N GLY A 89 -8.77 -6.22 1.95
CA GLY A 89 -8.11 -7.06 2.92
C GLY A 89 -7.04 -7.97 2.33
N LEU A 90 -6.05 -8.28 3.16
CA LEU A 90 -5.14 -9.40 2.92
C LEU A 90 -5.88 -10.75 3.04
N VAL A 91 -7.03 -10.73 3.72
CA VAL A 91 -7.87 -11.88 4.00
C VAL A 91 -9.32 -11.56 3.60
N ASP A 92 -9.96 -12.50 2.93
CA ASP A 92 -11.39 -12.47 2.60
C ASP A 92 -12.15 -13.51 3.42
N HIS A 93 -13.26 -13.10 4.02
CA HIS A 93 -14.12 -13.95 4.87
C HIS A 93 -15.55 -14.09 4.34
N ARG A 94 -15.86 -13.56 3.17
CA ARG A 94 -17.24 -13.44 2.64
C ARG A 94 -17.98 -14.75 2.44
N HIS A 95 -17.27 -15.85 2.29
CA HIS A 95 -17.88 -17.15 1.96
C HIS A 95 -17.83 -18.16 3.10
N GLY A 96 -17.78 -17.69 4.35
CA GLY A 96 -17.75 -18.57 5.53
C GLY A 96 -16.40 -19.26 5.77
N VAL A 97 -15.44 -19.08 4.87
CA VAL A 97 -14.06 -19.61 4.99
C VAL A 97 -13.09 -18.45 4.90
N ILE A 98 -12.11 -18.44 5.76
CA ILE A 98 -11.03 -17.44 5.69
C ILE A 98 -10.11 -17.78 4.51
N ARG A 99 -10.12 -16.93 3.50
CA ARG A 99 -9.26 -17.04 2.33
C ARG A 99 -8.10 -16.06 2.42
N LYS A 100 -6.89 -16.54 2.39
CA LYS A 100 -5.69 -15.70 2.22
C LYS A 100 -5.61 -15.23 0.77
N MET A 101 -5.56 -13.92 0.57
CA MET A 101 -5.47 -13.31 -0.75
C MET A 101 -4.04 -13.41 -1.31
N PRO A 102 -3.82 -13.29 -2.64
CA PRO A 102 -2.47 -13.20 -3.21
C PRO A 102 -1.62 -12.11 -2.55
N SER A 103 -2.22 -10.97 -2.19
CA SER A 103 -1.57 -9.89 -1.44
C SER A 103 -1.11 -10.32 -0.04
N PHE A 104 -1.82 -11.24 0.63
CA PHE A 104 -1.36 -11.82 1.90
C PHE A 104 -0.03 -12.56 1.73
N ASN A 105 0.03 -13.41 0.71
CA ASN A 105 1.24 -14.21 0.43
C ASN A 105 2.42 -13.31 0.02
N ALA A 106 2.15 -12.30 -0.78
CA ALA A 106 3.15 -11.29 -1.16
C ALA A 106 3.68 -10.53 0.06
N PHE A 107 2.79 -10.11 0.97
CA PHE A 107 3.17 -9.41 2.19
C PHE A 107 3.97 -10.30 3.15
N ALA A 108 3.54 -11.54 3.36
CA ALA A 108 4.27 -12.51 4.16
C ALA A 108 5.69 -12.75 3.64
N LYS A 109 5.84 -12.83 2.31
CA LYS A 109 7.15 -12.96 1.65
C LYS A 109 8.04 -11.74 1.87
N LEU A 110 7.48 -10.53 1.79
CA LEU A 110 8.19 -9.29 2.10
C LEU A 110 8.71 -9.27 3.55
N LEU A 111 7.84 -9.63 4.50
CA LEU A 111 8.20 -9.67 5.93
C LEU A 111 9.29 -10.72 6.23
N ALA A 112 9.34 -11.80 5.47
CA ALA A 112 10.41 -12.79 5.55
C ALA A 112 11.75 -12.34 4.93
N GLY A 113 11.84 -11.09 4.44
CA GLY A 113 13.06 -10.53 3.86
C GLY A 113 13.34 -10.92 2.41
N GLY A 114 12.40 -11.62 1.73
CA GLY A 114 12.64 -12.21 0.41
C GLY A 114 12.61 -11.25 -0.79
N VAL A 115 12.32 -9.97 -0.62
CA VAL A 115 12.11 -9.03 -1.75
C VAL A 115 12.76 -7.66 -1.54
N LEU A 116 13.24 -7.36 -0.35
CA LEU A 116 13.85 -6.06 -0.05
C LEU A 116 15.37 -6.03 -0.25
N GLN A 117 15.97 -7.18 -0.57
CA GLN A 117 17.43 -7.34 -0.66
C GLN A 117 17.98 -7.37 -2.10
N ASP A 118 17.14 -7.24 -3.12
CA ASP A 118 17.57 -7.20 -4.53
C ASP A 118 17.62 -5.76 -5.08
#